data_dde7c768906b788023b0e8b12196f3ea
#
_entry.id   dde7c768906b788023b0e8b12196f3ea
#
_cell.length_a   1.000
_cell.length_b   1.000
_cell.length_c   1.000
_cell.angle_alpha   90.00
_cell.angle_beta   90.00
_cell.angle_gamma   90.00
#
_symmetry.space_group_name_H-M   'P 1'
#
loop_
_entity.id
_entity.type
_entity.pdbx_description
1 polymer ?
#
loop_
_entity_poly.entity_id
_entity_poly.type
_entity_poly.pdbx_seq_one_letter_code
_entity_poly.pdbx_strand_id
1 'polypeptide(L)'
;AGGGGRRGPLATRPRFRPARDDKKPGFSGRLRAKLNPPNSWLSYDLGNLFRGRKIDAAILEELETRLLGADVGVTVTEELLEGLRRQVARNELADVEALMTALREAITRILLPVQQPLAIDAARKPYVILVIGVNGSGKTTTIGKLARRLTGEGRSVLLAAGDTFRAAAIEQLGIWAQRAGVEVVAQQAGADPGAVMFD
;
A
#
# COMPACT_ATOMS: atom_id res chain seq x y z
N ALA A 1 70.00 35.92 24.97
CA ALA A 1 68.62 36.22 25.20
C ALA A 1 67.76 35.37 24.22
N GLY A 2 67.28 34.24 24.70
CA GLY A 2 66.54 33.30 23.89
C GLY A 2 65.00 33.46 24.11
N GLY A 3 64.27 33.70 23.04
CA GLY A 3 62.80 33.72 23.05
C GLY A 3 62.24 32.35 22.68
N GLY A 4 61.76 31.61 23.66
CA GLY A 4 61.08 30.34 23.46
C GLY A 4 59.61 30.57 23.07
N GLY A 5 59.27 30.35 21.80
CA GLY A 5 57.89 30.32 21.30
C GLY A 5 57.15 29.06 21.71
N ARG A 6 56.19 29.18 22.63
CA ARG A 6 55.23 28.10 22.96
C ARG A 6 54.24 27.90 21.81
N ARG A 7 54.31 26.74 21.16
CA ARG A 7 53.26 26.32 20.24
C ARG A 7 52.07 25.86 21.04
N GLY A 8 50.94 26.55 20.87
CA GLY A 8 49.64 26.18 21.43
C GLY A 8 49.11 24.88 20.79
N PRO A 9 48.20 24.18 21.47
CA PRO A 9 47.69 22.92 21.00
C PRO A 9 46.84 23.13 19.72
N LEU A 10 47.10 22.27 18.70
CA LEU A 10 46.33 22.21 17.44
C LEU A 10 44.87 21.94 17.75
N ALA A 11 44.01 22.90 17.41
CA ALA A 11 42.56 22.74 17.44
C ALA A 11 42.16 21.56 16.54
N THR A 12 41.64 20.50 17.16
CA THR A 12 41.03 19.37 16.47
C THR A 12 39.80 19.86 15.69
N ARG A 13 39.89 19.82 14.36
CA ARG A 13 38.76 20.11 13.46
C ARG A 13 37.60 19.16 13.79
N PRO A 14 36.36 19.64 13.95
CA PRO A 14 35.21 18.76 14.14
C PRO A 14 35.07 17.85 12.93
N ARG A 15 35.07 16.52 13.14
CA ARG A 15 34.74 15.55 12.12
C ARG A 15 33.31 15.77 11.70
N PHE A 16 33.12 16.21 10.48
CA PHE A 16 31.83 16.30 9.82
C PHE A 16 31.26 14.86 9.75
N ARG A 17 30.28 14.54 10.62
CA ARG A 17 29.45 13.36 10.44
C ARG A 17 28.46 13.72 9.33
N PRO A 18 28.46 12.98 8.19
CA PRO A 18 27.39 13.17 7.21
C PRO A 18 26.06 12.89 7.90
N ALA A 19 25.11 13.80 7.73
CA ALA A 19 23.74 13.61 8.19
C ALA A 19 23.26 12.25 7.71
N ARG A 20 22.69 11.44 8.61
CA ARG A 20 21.97 10.22 8.22
C ARG A 20 20.92 10.63 7.23
N ASP A 21 21.06 10.08 6.03
CA ASP A 21 20.07 10.20 4.97
C ASP A 21 18.82 9.47 5.48
N ASP A 22 17.91 10.20 6.11
CA ASP A 22 16.58 9.75 6.49
C ASP A 22 15.77 9.56 5.20
N LYS A 23 16.10 8.51 4.45
CA LYS A 23 15.31 8.09 3.29
C LYS A 23 13.90 7.81 3.80
N LYS A 24 12.98 8.71 3.49
CA LYS A 24 11.55 8.52 3.74
C LYS A 24 11.17 7.13 3.26
N PRO A 25 10.50 6.33 4.08
CA PRO A 25 10.19 4.95 3.71
C PRO A 25 9.45 4.93 2.37
N GLY A 26 9.85 4.04 1.48
CA GLY A 26 9.22 3.86 0.17
C GLY A 26 7.73 3.55 0.30
N PHE A 27 7.00 3.52 -0.82
CA PHE A 27 5.55 3.27 -0.84
C PHE A 27 5.17 2.02 -0.02
N SER A 28 5.88 0.92 -0.18
CA SER A 28 5.67 -0.33 0.56
C SER A 28 5.89 -0.17 2.07
N GLY A 29 6.90 0.60 2.50
CA GLY A 29 7.13 0.88 3.92
C GLY A 29 6.03 1.73 4.55
N ARG A 30 5.52 2.73 3.82
CA ARG A 30 4.40 3.57 4.26
C ARG A 30 3.07 2.81 4.29
N LEU A 31 2.86 1.92 3.33
CA LEU A 31 1.69 1.05 3.29
C LEU A 31 1.71 0.08 4.46
N ARG A 32 2.85 -0.57 4.70
CA ARG A 32 3.06 -1.49 5.83
C ARG A 32 2.79 -0.80 7.17
N ALA A 33 3.31 0.42 7.39
CA ALA A 33 3.09 1.18 8.61
C ALA A 33 1.61 1.57 8.83
N LYS A 34 0.84 1.75 7.76
CA LYS A 34 -0.60 2.06 7.84
C LYS A 34 -1.48 0.83 8.01
N LEU A 35 -1.15 -0.27 7.34
CA LEU A 35 -1.92 -1.51 7.40
C LEU A 35 -1.59 -2.34 8.64
N ASN A 36 -0.45 -2.08 9.26
CA ASN A 36 0.08 -2.86 10.37
C ASN A 36 0.50 -1.95 11.53
N PRO A 37 -0.45 -1.26 12.21
CA PRO A 37 -0.12 -0.48 13.40
C PRO A 37 0.38 -1.42 14.52
N PRO A 38 1.31 -0.98 15.39
CA PRO A 38 2.02 -1.83 16.37
C PRO A 38 1.13 -2.66 17.31
N ASN A 39 -0.14 -2.26 17.48
CA ASN A 39 -1.11 -2.91 18.37
C ASN A 39 -2.24 -3.63 17.60
N SER A 40 -2.14 -3.80 16.29
CA SER A 40 -3.12 -4.58 15.52
C SER A 40 -2.81 -6.07 15.66
N TRP A 41 -3.84 -6.91 15.81
CA TRP A 41 -3.70 -8.37 15.76
C TRP A 41 -3.08 -8.87 14.44
N LEU A 42 -3.21 -8.10 13.35
CA LEU A 42 -2.52 -8.29 12.07
C LEU A 42 -1.01 -7.93 12.15
N SER A 43 -0.57 -7.20 13.18
CA SER A 43 0.81 -6.77 13.32
C SER A 43 1.71 -7.80 14.01
N TYR A 44 1.13 -8.87 14.51
CA TYR A 44 1.93 -10.02 14.88
C TYR A 44 2.60 -10.57 13.61
N ASP A 45 3.85 -10.18 13.44
CA ASP A 45 4.69 -10.68 12.37
C ASP A 45 4.70 -12.22 12.48
N LEU A 46 4.06 -12.89 11.52
CA LEU A 46 4.01 -14.35 11.48
C LEU A 46 5.41 -14.96 11.63
N GLY A 47 6.42 -14.29 11.07
CA GLY A 47 7.81 -14.70 11.21
C GLY A 47 8.33 -14.67 12.66
N ASN A 48 7.91 -13.69 13.46
CA ASN A 48 8.29 -13.63 14.88
C ASN A 48 7.54 -14.65 15.73
N LEU A 49 6.30 -14.96 15.37
CA LEU A 49 5.46 -15.93 16.08
C LEU A 49 6.05 -17.33 16.03
N PHE A 50 6.60 -17.71 14.89
CA PHE A 50 7.17 -19.04 14.65
C PHE A 50 8.69 -19.09 14.85
N ARG A 51 9.30 -17.97 15.27
CA ARG A 51 10.75 -17.86 15.40
C ARG A 51 11.31 -18.92 16.37
N GLY A 52 12.26 -19.70 15.89
CA GLY A 52 12.90 -20.76 16.67
C GLY A 52 12.07 -22.03 16.83
N ARG A 53 10.88 -22.12 16.20
CA ARG A 53 10.07 -23.34 16.18
C ARG A 53 10.41 -24.17 14.94
N LYS A 54 10.34 -25.49 15.11
CA LYS A 54 10.45 -26.43 13.97
C LYS A 54 9.13 -26.39 13.18
N ILE A 55 9.23 -26.42 11.85
CA ILE A 55 8.06 -26.47 10.99
C ILE A 55 7.41 -27.85 11.12
N ASP A 56 6.27 -27.90 11.79
CA ASP A 56 5.47 -29.10 12.07
C ASP A 56 3.98 -28.85 11.73
N ALA A 57 3.15 -29.87 11.95
CA ALA A 57 1.73 -29.78 11.72
C ALA A 57 1.06 -28.69 12.56
N ALA A 58 1.51 -28.48 13.81
CA ALA A 58 0.94 -27.47 14.70
C ALA A 58 1.16 -26.04 14.19
N ILE A 59 2.31 -25.77 13.56
CA ILE A 59 2.56 -24.47 12.91
C ILE A 59 1.63 -24.25 11.72
N LEU A 60 1.35 -25.30 10.93
CA LEU A 60 0.44 -25.20 9.80
C LEU A 60 -1.02 -24.99 10.25
N GLU A 61 -1.46 -25.62 11.35
CA GLU A 61 -2.79 -25.39 11.95
C GLU A 61 -2.91 -23.95 12.49
N GLU A 62 -1.86 -23.43 13.12
CA GLU A 62 -1.86 -22.07 13.60
C GLU A 62 -1.87 -21.07 12.42
N LEU A 63 -1.16 -21.36 11.33
CA LEU A 63 -1.19 -20.56 10.10
C LEU A 63 -2.59 -20.58 9.47
N GLU A 64 -3.27 -21.74 9.42
CA GLU A 64 -4.66 -21.88 8.98
C GLU A 64 -5.60 -20.95 9.75
N THR A 65 -5.57 -21.04 11.08
CA THR A 65 -6.36 -20.20 11.95
C THR A 65 -6.14 -18.71 11.67
N ARG A 66 -4.91 -18.30 11.39
CA ARG A 66 -4.59 -16.91 11.09
C ARG A 66 -5.01 -16.46 9.71
N LEU A 67 -4.90 -17.32 8.70
CA LEU A 67 -5.38 -17.01 7.35
C LEU A 67 -6.90 -16.83 7.36
N LEU A 68 -7.63 -17.73 8.01
CA LEU A 68 -9.08 -17.62 8.17
C LEU A 68 -9.46 -16.37 8.97
N GLY A 69 -8.75 -16.09 10.07
CA GLY A 69 -8.95 -14.88 10.87
C GLY A 69 -8.58 -13.58 10.14
N ALA A 70 -7.77 -13.65 9.07
CA ALA A 70 -7.46 -12.55 8.17
C ALA A 70 -8.45 -12.42 7.01
N ASP A 71 -9.60 -13.10 7.09
CA ASP A 71 -10.65 -13.12 6.07
C ASP A 71 -10.19 -13.71 4.73
N VAL A 72 -9.21 -14.60 4.76
CA VAL A 72 -8.85 -15.43 3.61
C VAL A 72 -9.90 -16.54 3.51
N GLY A 73 -10.56 -16.66 2.37
CA GLY A 73 -11.61 -17.67 2.17
C GLY A 73 -11.11 -19.10 2.40
N VAL A 74 -11.96 -19.98 2.90
CA VAL A 74 -11.64 -21.38 3.27
C VAL A 74 -10.93 -22.10 2.11
N THR A 75 -11.50 -22.06 0.90
CA THR A 75 -10.94 -22.73 -0.27
C THR A 75 -9.51 -22.28 -0.60
N VAL A 76 -9.24 -20.97 -0.52
CA VAL A 76 -7.90 -20.43 -0.77
C VAL A 76 -6.95 -20.83 0.36
N THR A 77 -7.41 -20.81 1.59
CA THR A 77 -6.62 -21.25 2.76
C THR A 77 -6.21 -22.72 2.62
N GLU A 78 -7.14 -23.59 2.26
CA GLU A 78 -6.87 -25.01 2.03
C GLU A 78 -5.86 -25.23 0.89
N GLU A 79 -6.00 -24.53 -0.23
CA GLU A 79 -5.06 -24.60 -1.37
C GLU A 79 -3.65 -24.20 -0.96
N LEU A 80 -3.51 -23.09 -0.21
CA LEU A 80 -2.23 -22.60 0.30
C LEU A 80 -1.58 -23.63 1.23
N LEU A 81 -2.35 -24.15 2.19
CA LEU A 81 -1.85 -25.11 3.18
C LEU A 81 -1.48 -26.45 2.56
N GLU A 82 -2.25 -26.95 1.60
CA GLU A 82 -1.93 -28.20 0.91
C GLU A 82 -0.58 -28.08 0.18
N GLY A 83 -0.32 -26.95 -0.47
CA GLY A 83 0.97 -26.64 -1.08
C GLY A 83 2.12 -26.66 -0.07
N LEU A 84 1.93 -26.01 1.08
CA LEU A 84 2.93 -25.97 2.15
C LEU A 84 3.14 -27.35 2.81
N ARG A 85 2.06 -28.10 3.10
CA ARG A 85 2.15 -29.47 3.65
C ARG A 85 3.00 -30.38 2.76
N ARG A 86 2.84 -30.31 1.43
CA ARG A 86 3.68 -31.08 0.49
C ARG A 86 5.16 -30.71 0.58
N GLN A 87 5.48 -29.42 0.73
CA GLN A 87 6.87 -28.96 0.87
C GLN A 87 7.49 -29.37 2.22
N VAL A 88 6.71 -29.28 3.31
CA VAL A 88 7.14 -29.80 4.63
C VAL A 88 7.44 -31.30 4.58
N ALA A 89 6.57 -32.09 3.94
CA ALA A 89 6.77 -33.53 3.79
C ALA A 89 8.02 -33.90 2.99
N ARG A 90 8.49 -32.99 2.10
CA ARG A 90 9.75 -33.17 1.33
C ARG A 90 10.97 -32.58 2.03
N ASN A 91 10.83 -32.05 3.25
CA ASN A 91 11.86 -31.32 3.97
C ASN A 91 12.44 -30.10 3.20
N GLU A 92 11.60 -29.47 2.36
CA GLU A 92 11.99 -28.28 1.58
C GLU A 92 11.89 -26.99 2.39
N LEU A 93 11.16 -27.00 3.52
CA LEU A 93 10.99 -25.86 4.42
C LEU A 93 11.82 -26.06 5.70
N ALA A 94 13.07 -25.61 5.65
CA ALA A 94 14.02 -25.82 6.75
C ALA A 94 13.69 -24.97 7.99
N ASP A 95 13.13 -23.79 7.80
CA ASP A 95 12.88 -22.81 8.84
C ASP A 95 11.66 -21.93 8.53
N VAL A 96 11.32 -21.04 9.46
CA VAL A 96 10.19 -20.11 9.34
C VAL A 96 10.35 -19.14 8.18
N GLU A 97 11.55 -18.73 7.85
CA GLU A 97 11.82 -17.82 6.74
C GLU A 97 11.52 -18.50 5.40
N ALA A 98 11.89 -19.76 5.25
CA ALA A 98 11.54 -20.60 4.10
C ALA A 98 10.01 -20.78 4.00
N LEU A 99 9.31 -21.05 5.12
CA LEU A 99 7.85 -21.14 5.17
C LEU A 99 7.18 -19.84 4.71
N MET A 100 7.63 -18.71 5.24
CA MET A 100 7.09 -17.40 4.88
C MET A 100 7.35 -17.02 3.42
N THR A 101 8.47 -17.44 2.87
CA THR A 101 8.81 -17.26 1.46
C THR A 101 7.90 -18.11 0.58
N ALA A 102 7.73 -19.40 0.91
CA ALA A 102 6.85 -20.30 0.21
C ALA A 102 5.38 -19.84 0.24
N LEU A 103 4.90 -19.36 1.41
CA LEU A 103 3.56 -18.78 1.54
C LEU A 103 3.39 -17.55 0.64
N ARG A 104 4.36 -16.64 0.64
CA ARG A 104 4.33 -15.44 -0.21
C ARG A 104 4.30 -15.80 -1.70
N GLU A 105 5.10 -16.77 -2.10
CA GLU A 105 5.14 -17.26 -3.49
C GLU A 105 3.81 -17.91 -3.88
N ALA A 106 3.21 -18.72 -2.99
CA ALA A 106 1.92 -19.34 -3.23
C ALA A 106 0.80 -18.29 -3.40
N ILE A 107 0.72 -17.29 -2.53
CA ILE A 107 -0.23 -16.17 -2.64
C ILE A 107 0.02 -15.38 -3.95
N THR A 108 1.28 -15.10 -4.27
CA THR A 108 1.65 -14.38 -5.51
C THR A 108 1.18 -15.16 -6.74
N ARG A 109 1.33 -16.48 -6.73
CA ARG A 109 0.90 -17.36 -7.84
C ARG A 109 -0.61 -17.32 -8.05
N ILE A 110 -1.40 -17.24 -6.98
CA ILE A 110 -2.86 -17.08 -7.06
C ILE A 110 -3.24 -15.70 -7.62
N LEU A 111 -2.52 -14.65 -7.21
CA LEU A 111 -2.85 -13.27 -7.60
C LEU A 111 -2.35 -12.87 -8.99
N LEU A 112 -1.26 -13.46 -9.46
CA LEU A 112 -0.62 -13.08 -10.72
C LEU A 112 -1.55 -13.21 -11.96
N PRO A 113 -2.35 -14.27 -12.12
CA PRO A 113 -3.25 -14.40 -13.27
C PRO A 113 -4.37 -13.37 -13.31
N VAL A 114 -4.77 -12.83 -12.14
CA VAL A 114 -5.85 -11.83 -12.02
C VAL A 114 -5.33 -10.40 -11.96
N GLN A 115 -4.01 -10.23 -11.89
CA GLN A 115 -3.38 -8.91 -11.95
C GLN A 115 -3.51 -8.33 -13.35
N GLN A 116 -4.35 -7.30 -13.50
CA GLN A 116 -4.50 -6.57 -14.75
C GLN A 116 -4.13 -5.10 -14.55
N PRO A 117 -3.33 -4.50 -15.44
CA PRO A 117 -3.09 -3.06 -15.41
C PRO A 117 -4.37 -2.32 -15.81
N LEU A 118 -4.57 -1.11 -15.27
CA LEU A 118 -5.60 -0.21 -15.76
C LEU A 118 -5.19 0.27 -17.18
N ALA A 119 -5.71 -0.40 -18.21
CA ALA A 119 -5.50 -0.03 -19.59
C ALA A 119 -6.57 0.98 -20.00
N ILE A 120 -6.14 2.22 -20.29
CA ILE A 120 -7.01 3.27 -20.80
C ILE A 120 -6.98 3.24 -22.31
N ASP A 121 -8.11 2.83 -22.90
CA ASP A 121 -8.30 2.79 -24.35
C ASP A 121 -8.36 4.21 -24.92
N ALA A 122 -7.38 4.58 -25.71
CA ALA A 122 -7.30 5.90 -26.35
C ALA A 122 -8.37 6.12 -27.46
N ALA A 123 -9.02 5.05 -27.94
CA ALA A 123 -10.10 5.16 -28.91
C ALA A 123 -11.40 5.61 -28.25
N ARG A 124 -11.56 5.45 -26.96
CA ARG A 124 -12.73 5.92 -26.18
C ARG A 124 -12.49 7.34 -25.70
N LYS A 125 -13.28 8.28 -26.18
CA LYS A 125 -13.19 9.70 -25.82
C LYS A 125 -14.56 10.27 -25.49
N PRO A 126 -14.84 10.53 -24.21
CA PRO A 126 -14.00 10.31 -23.02
C PRO A 126 -13.91 8.84 -22.61
N TYR A 127 -12.80 8.45 -21.97
CA TYR A 127 -12.71 7.20 -21.24
C TYR A 127 -13.22 7.43 -19.81
N VAL A 128 -14.38 6.86 -19.48
CA VAL A 128 -15.05 7.09 -18.20
C VAL A 128 -14.64 6.02 -17.17
N ILE A 129 -14.21 6.47 -16.00
CA ILE A 129 -13.91 5.61 -14.83
C ILE A 129 -14.91 5.94 -13.73
N LEU A 130 -15.84 5.04 -13.46
CA LEU A 130 -16.76 5.16 -12.35
C LEU A 130 -16.17 4.53 -11.09
N VAL A 131 -16.06 5.32 -10.02
CA VAL A 131 -15.53 4.86 -8.72
C VAL A 131 -16.68 4.72 -7.73
N ILE A 132 -16.98 3.49 -7.35
CA ILE A 132 -18.08 3.14 -6.42
C ILE A 132 -17.53 2.55 -5.13
N GLY A 133 -18.31 2.59 -4.05
CA GLY A 133 -17.95 2.00 -2.76
C GLY A 133 -18.74 2.62 -1.59
N VAL A 134 -18.70 1.98 -0.45
CA VAL A 134 -19.35 2.47 0.79
C VAL A 134 -18.67 3.73 1.35
N ASN A 135 -19.32 4.43 2.26
CA ASN A 135 -18.74 5.59 2.91
C ASN A 135 -17.48 5.20 3.70
N GLY A 136 -16.43 6.03 3.66
CA GLY A 136 -15.16 5.75 4.32
C GLY A 136 -14.23 4.77 3.58
N SER A 137 -14.65 4.14 2.48
CA SER A 137 -13.82 3.19 1.71
C SER A 137 -12.62 3.82 0.98
N GLY A 138 -12.49 5.15 0.99
CA GLY A 138 -11.37 5.86 0.37
C GLY A 138 -11.60 6.25 -1.10
N LYS A 139 -12.84 6.26 -1.60
CA LYS A 139 -13.16 6.66 -3.00
C LYS A 139 -12.50 7.97 -3.40
N THR A 140 -12.79 9.05 -2.68
CA THR A 140 -12.28 10.40 -2.98
C THR A 140 -10.77 10.46 -2.97
N THR A 141 -10.14 9.78 -2.01
CA THR A 141 -8.67 9.68 -1.94
C THR A 141 -8.09 8.92 -3.13
N THR A 142 -8.75 7.85 -3.56
CA THR A 142 -8.33 7.03 -4.71
C THR A 142 -8.47 7.83 -6.00
N ILE A 143 -9.59 8.54 -6.18
CA ILE A 143 -9.83 9.43 -7.33
C ILE A 143 -8.70 10.48 -7.42
N GLY A 144 -8.41 11.18 -6.32
CA GLY A 144 -7.34 12.19 -6.32
C GLY A 144 -5.96 11.64 -6.66
N LYS A 145 -5.61 10.44 -6.15
CA LYS A 145 -4.35 9.78 -6.49
C LYS A 145 -4.30 9.32 -7.94
N LEU A 146 -5.42 8.79 -8.45
CA LEU A 146 -5.53 8.33 -9.84
C LEU A 146 -5.43 9.52 -10.80
N ALA A 147 -6.15 10.61 -10.52
CA ALA A 147 -6.09 11.85 -11.29
C ALA A 147 -4.64 12.35 -11.40
N ARG A 148 -3.94 12.46 -10.26
CA ARG A 148 -2.54 12.89 -10.24
C ARG A 148 -1.62 11.96 -11.04
N ARG A 149 -1.84 10.65 -10.97
CA ARG A 149 -1.07 9.67 -11.74
C ARG A 149 -1.29 9.86 -13.24
N LEU A 150 -2.55 9.91 -13.67
CA LEU A 150 -2.91 10.05 -15.08
C LEU A 150 -2.43 11.38 -15.68
N THR A 151 -2.53 12.48 -14.94
CA THR A 151 -1.97 13.78 -15.33
C THR A 151 -0.46 13.71 -15.46
N GLY A 152 0.21 13.02 -14.53
CA GLY A 152 1.66 12.79 -14.61
C GLY A 152 2.09 11.92 -15.79
N GLU A 153 1.19 11.10 -16.32
CA GLU A 153 1.36 10.32 -17.56
C GLU A 153 1.01 11.14 -18.82
N GLY A 154 0.73 12.46 -18.69
CA GLY A 154 0.39 13.37 -19.78
C GLY A 154 -1.05 13.26 -20.29
N ARG A 155 -1.95 12.66 -19.54
CA ARG A 155 -3.37 12.55 -19.91
C ARG A 155 -4.16 13.76 -19.43
N SER A 156 -5.14 14.19 -20.23
CA SER A 156 -6.18 15.14 -19.80
C SER A 156 -7.16 14.41 -18.90
N VAL A 157 -7.44 14.98 -17.72
CA VAL A 157 -8.32 14.39 -16.70
C VAL A 157 -9.33 15.42 -16.27
N LEU A 158 -10.59 15.00 -16.22
CA LEU A 158 -11.71 15.75 -15.65
C LEU A 158 -12.30 14.93 -14.50
N LEU A 159 -12.60 15.58 -13.38
CA LEU A 159 -13.32 14.95 -12.27
C LEU A 159 -14.77 15.39 -12.26
N ALA A 160 -15.69 14.46 -11.97
CA ALA A 160 -17.10 14.76 -11.81
C ALA A 160 -17.55 14.37 -10.39
N ALA A 161 -18.15 15.33 -9.67
CA ALA A 161 -18.59 15.17 -8.28
C ALA A 161 -19.97 14.53 -8.21
N GLY A 162 -20.07 13.21 -8.46
CA GLY A 162 -21.35 12.47 -8.44
C GLY A 162 -21.92 12.20 -7.04
N ASP A 163 -21.19 12.45 -5.95
CA ASP A 163 -21.71 12.39 -4.56
C ASP A 163 -22.36 13.73 -4.20
N THR A 164 -23.48 14.01 -4.81
CA THR A 164 -24.21 15.30 -4.66
C THR A 164 -24.93 15.42 -3.32
N PHE A 165 -25.15 14.31 -2.61
CA PHE A 165 -25.84 14.32 -1.32
C PHE A 165 -24.98 14.86 -0.17
N ARG A 166 -23.67 14.92 -0.36
CA ARG A 166 -22.72 15.29 0.69
C ARG A 166 -21.86 16.48 0.28
N ALA A 167 -22.24 17.68 0.75
CA ALA A 167 -21.50 18.92 0.47
C ALA A 167 -20.00 18.78 0.76
N ALA A 168 -19.64 18.21 1.91
CA ALA A 168 -18.24 17.98 2.27
C ALA A 168 -17.48 17.03 1.31
N ALA A 169 -18.18 16.12 0.62
CA ALA A 169 -17.55 15.25 -0.38
C ALA A 169 -17.21 16.03 -1.66
N ILE A 170 -18.07 16.95 -2.07
CA ILE A 170 -17.83 17.86 -3.21
C ILE A 170 -16.60 18.74 -2.91
N GLU A 171 -16.57 19.40 -1.75
CA GLU A 171 -15.44 20.24 -1.31
C GLU A 171 -14.13 19.44 -1.27
N GLN A 172 -14.17 18.24 -0.68
CA GLN A 172 -13.01 17.36 -0.59
C GLN A 172 -12.50 16.97 -1.98
N LEU A 173 -13.38 16.69 -2.94
CA LEU A 173 -12.98 16.37 -4.31
C LEU A 173 -12.34 17.58 -4.99
N GLY A 174 -12.86 18.80 -4.77
CA GLY A 174 -12.29 20.05 -5.25
C GLY A 174 -10.84 20.26 -4.76
N ILE A 175 -10.56 19.99 -3.48
CA ILE A 175 -9.21 20.06 -2.93
C ILE A 175 -8.27 19.05 -3.63
N TRP A 176 -8.74 17.85 -3.92
CA TRP A 176 -7.96 16.86 -4.66
C TRP A 176 -7.73 17.25 -6.11
N ALA A 177 -8.75 17.82 -6.79
CA ALA A 177 -8.65 18.34 -8.15
C ALA A 177 -7.56 19.43 -8.23
N GLN A 178 -7.59 20.40 -7.33
CA GLN A 178 -6.58 21.45 -7.24
C GLN A 178 -5.17 20.89 -7.04
N ARG A 179 -5.00 19.91 -6.15
CA ARG A 179 -3.70 19.25 -5.89
C ARG A 179 -3.19 18.44 -7.06
N ALA A 180 -4.09 17.91 -7.88
CA ALA A 180 -3.76 17.15 -9.09
C ALA A 180 -3.57 18.04 -10.32
N GLY A 181 -3.97 19.32 -10.25
CA GLY A 181 -3.94 20.25 -11.38
C GLY A 181 -4.97 19.91 -12.46
N VAL A 182 -6.16 19.44 -12.05
CA VAL A 182 -7.24 19.03 -12.95
C VAL A 182 -8.53 19.79 -12.65
N GLU A 183 -9.39 19.89 -13.64
CA GLU A 183 -10.71 20.49 -13.49
C GLU A 183 -11.69 19.54 -12.78
N VAL A 184 -12.69 20.11 -12.13
CA VAL A 184 -13.77 19.37 -11.50
C VAL A 184 -15.12 19.98 -11.89
N VAL A 185 -16.03 19.14 -12.38
CA VAL A 185 -17.43 19.48 -12.56
C VAL A 185 -18.17 19.14 -11.28
N ALA A 186 -18.85 20.12 -10.72
CA ALA A 186 -19.63 19.97 -9.51
C ALA A 186 -20.84 20.90 -9.56
N GLN A 187 -21.99 20.40 -9.11
CA GLN A 187 -23.19 21.22 -8.90
C GLN A 187 -23.44 21.41 -7.39
N GLN A 188 -24.49 22.16 -7.07
CA GLN A 188 -24.89 22.37 -5.68
C GLN A 188 -25.26 21.06 -4.98
N ALA A 189 -25.06 21.02 -3.67
CA ALA A 189 -25.49 19.87 -2.87
C ALA A 189 -26.99 19.60 -3.07
N GLY A 190 -27.33 18.33 -3.30
CA GLY A 190 -28.70 17.89 -3.62
C GLY A 190 -29.08 17.92 -5.11
N ALA A 191 -28.19 18.34 -6.00
CA ALA A 191 -28.42 18.25 -7.43
C ALA A 191 -28.51 16.78 -7.90
N ASP A 192 -29.13 16.55 -9.05
CA ASP A 192 -29.18 15.23 -9.67
C ASP A 192 -27.75 14.81 -10.11
N PRO A 193 -27.26 13.66 -9.65
CA PRO A 193 -25.95 13.13 -10.09
C PRO A 193 -25.84 12.98 -11.61
N GLY A 194 -26.97 12.70 -12.31
CA GLY A 194 -26.99 12.60 -13.76
C GLY A 194 -26.72 13.94 -14.43
N ALA A 195 -27.21 15.05 -13.86
CA ALA A 195 -26.94 16.39 -14.37
C ALA A 195 -25.44 16.74 -14.28
N VAL A 196 -24.78 16.38 -13.18
CA VAL A 196 -23.31 16.58 -13.03
C VAL A 196 -22.50 15.84 -14.09
N MET A 197 -23.00 14.68 -14.54
CA MET A 197 -22.34 13.89 -15.58
C MET A 197 -22.63 14.39 -16.98
N PHE A 198 -23.71 15.13 -17.15
CA PHE A 198 -24.09 15.71 -18.44
C PHE A 198 -23.32 16.99 -18.75
N ASP A 199 -23.03 17.82 -17.73
CA ASP A 199 -22.23 19.05 -17.83
C ASP A 199 -20.76 18.77 -18.16
#